data_843d8defb9b138420bfc6cff6131e8d6
#
_entry.id   843d8defb9b138420bfc6cff6131e8d6
#
_cell.length_a   1.000
_cell.length_b   1.000
_cell.length_c   1.000
_cell.angle_alpha   90.00
_cell.angle_beta   90.00
_cell.angle_gamma   90.00
#
_symmetry.space_group_name_H-M   'P 1'
#
loop_
_entity.id
_entity.type
_entity.pdbx_description
1 polymer ?
#
loop_
_entity_poly.entity_id
_entity_poly.type
_entity_poly.pdbx_seq_one_letter_code
_entity_poly.pdbx_strand_id
1 'polypeptide(L)'
;ILLKKIDAFHYVQLGTAYRGLQPVPDEEVIDLYGGTQHIPLYQMSGFYGKGPPIKQFVDIFSLLETALLSCVVDLEFDQAQHCKDATDAIREIEQDVEKCILRGDEMFAVLSRLVARGKQLFLITSSPFRFVDKGTRHIVGPDGRQLFDVVIVRADKPSFCTDRRKPFRKPHEKGSLQWDRITRLEKGKIYGQGDLSDLLRLTEWRGPRVLYFGDHLYSDLADLMLRHGRRPGAIIPELEREIRIRVQTCQDAESRQVLAARVRERPELRRPTKALFHAQFGSIFRTFHSPTYFSRRLVRFSDLYMASLSGLLNCRVDFTFYPRRTPLQHEAPLWMDQLRTGCSKTPFLGDMAHIR
;
A
#
# COMPACT_ATOMS: atom_id res chain seq x y z
N ILE A 1 12.08 21.32 -0.99
CA ILE A 1 11.23 20.12 -0.88
C ILE A 1 10.86 19.96 0.57
N LEU A 2 9.58 19.85 0.86
CA LEU A 2 9.03 19.67 2.19
C LEU A 2 8.30 18.33 2.28
N LEU A 3 8.87 17.38 3.03
CA LEU A 3 8.21 16.12 3.36
C LEU A 3 7.26 16.33 4.52
N LYS A 4 6.05 15.80 4.43
CA LYS A 4 5.04 15.96 5.47
C LYS A 4 4.00 14.85 5.43
N LYS A 5 3.41 14.57 6.57
CA LYS A 5 2.29 13.65 6.71
C LYS A 5 0.97 14.44 6.70
N ILE A 6 -0.04 13.89 6.03
CA ILE A 6 -1.33 14.55 5.80
C ILE A 6 -2.44 13.63 6.30
N ASP A 7 -3.43 14.23 6.96
CA ASP A 7 -4.62 13.50 7.39
C ASP A 7 -5.68 13.35 6.27
N ALA A 8 -6.74 12.64 6.57
CA ALA A 8 -7.84 12.36 5.65
C ALA A 8 -8.62 13.61 5.19
N PHE A 9 -8.46 14.70 5.89
CA PHE A 9 -9.11 15.99 5.62
C PHE A 9 -8.15 17.01 5.01
N HIS A 10 -6.97 16.58 4.57
CA HIS A 10 -5.92 17.38 3.93
C HIS A 10 -5.18 18.34 4.86
N TYR A 11 -5.22 18.10 6.18
CA TYR A 11 -4.41 18.88 7.12
C TYR A 11 -3.03 18.25 7.27
N VAL A 12 -2.00 19.09 7.27
CA VAL A 12 -0.64 18.66 7.62
C VAL A 12 -0.61 18.30 9.10
N GLN A 13 -0.12 17.12 9.43
CA GLN A 13 0.11 16.76 10.82
C GLN A 13 1.33 17.51 11.34
N LEU A 14 1.13 18.45 12.26
CA LEU A 14 2.21 19.19 12.90
C LEU A 14 3.23 18.25 13.58
N GLY A 15 4.49 18.65 13.60
CA GLY A 15 5.60 17.82 14.07
C GLY A 15 5.98 16.66 13.13
N THR A 16 5.49 16.65 11.89
CA THR A 16 5.86 15.67 10.86
C THR A 16 6.36 16.30 9.57
N ALA A 17 6.66 17.58 9.57
CA ALA A 17 7.22 18.29 8.42
C ALA A 17 8.75 18.31 8.49
N TYR A 18 9.40 17.97 7.37
CA TYR A 18 10.85 17.90 7.27
C TYR A 18 11.33 18.57 5.98
N ARG A 19 12.38 19.38 6.08
CA ARG A 19 13.13 19.91 4.94
C ARG A 19 14.45 19.14 4.87
N GLY A 20 14.57 18.22 3.90
CA GLY A 20 15.62 17.23 3.95
C GLY A 20 15.45 16.31 5.17
N LEU A 21 16.45 16.23 6.02
CA LEU A 21 16.43 15.49 7.27
C LEU A 21 16.08 16.37 8.48
N GLN A 22 16.03 17.70 8.29
CA GLN A 22 15.79 18.68 9.36
C GLN A 22 14.29 18.88 9.62
N PRO A 23 13.83 18.82 10.89
CA PRO A 23 12.45 19.12 11.22
C PRO A 23 12.16 20.62 10.98
N VAL A 24 10.97 20.89 10.44
CA VAL A 24 10.48 22.26 10.24
C VAL A 24 9.59 22.63 11.40
N PRO A 25 9.77 23.82 12.02
CA PRO A 25 8.90 24.32 13.09
C PRO A 25 7.43 24.40 12.64
N ASP A 26 6.50 24.15 13.57
CA ASP A 26 5.08 24.11 13.26
C ASP A 26 4.55 25.47 12.81
N GLU A 27 5.09 26.58 13.35
CA GLU A 27 4.79 27.95 12.97
C GLU A 27 5.15 28.21 11.50
N GLU A 28 6.33 27.76 11.05
CA GLU A 28 6.76 27.90 9.66
C GLU A 28 5.85 27.10 8.72
N VAL A 29 5.39 25.92 9.14
CA VAL A 29 4.44 25.13 8.34
C VAL A 29 3.10 25.87 8.19
N ILE A 30 2.59 26.47 9.26
CA ILE A 30 1.35 27.25 9.24
C ILE A 30 1.49 28.46 8.32
N ASP A 31 2.60 29.18 8.40
CA ASP A 31 2.87 30.35 7.54
C ASP A 31 2.96 29.98 6.06
N LEU A 32 3.62 28.85 5.73
CA LEU A 32 3.73 28.34 4.35
C LEU A 32 2.37 28.02 3.70
N TYR A 33 1.37 27.73 4.50
CA TYR A 33 0.00 27.46 4.05
C TYR A 33 -0.98 28.62 4.34
N GLY A 34 -0.47 29.84 4.52
CA GLY A 34 -1.28 31.04 4.65
C GLY A 34 -2.07 31.14 5.96
N GLY A 35 -1.45 30.78 7.08
CA GLY A 35 -2.05 30.83 8.41
C GLY A 35 -2.91 29.61 8.76
N THR A 36 -2.81 28.54 7.99
CA THR A 36 -3.53 27.27 8.20
C THR A 36 -2.63 26.09 7.94
N GLN A 37 -3.00 24.91 8.39
CA GLN A 37 -2.33 23.66 8.02
C GLN A 37 -3.09 22.88 6.92
N HIS A 38 -4.11 23.46 6.31
CA HIS A 38 -4.93 22.81 5.30
C HIS A 38 -4.33 22.97 3.91
N ILE A 39 -4.23 21.84 3.18
CA ILE A 39 -3.77 21.81 1.80
C ILE A 39 -4.98 21.79 0.87
N PRO A 40 -5.14 22.77 0.00
CA PRO A 40 -6.25 22.81 -0.95
C PRO A 40 -6.29 21.57 -1.85
N LEU A 41 -7.50 21.08 -2.15
CA LEU A 41 -7.69 19.84 -2.93
C LEU A 41 -7.02 19.89 -4.30
N TYR A 42 -7.00 21.05 -4.96
CA TYR A 42 -6.36 21.20 -6.27
C TYR A 42 -4.84 20.94 -6.24
N GLN A 43 -4.19 21.13 -5.08
CA GLN A 43 -2.78 20.79 -4.87
C GLN A 43 -2.56 19.29 -4.63
N MET A 44 -3.61 18.57 -4.29
CA MET A 44 -3.58 17.13 -4.00
C MET A 44 -4.12 16.27 -5.15
N SER A 45 -4.76 16.88 -6.15
CA SER A 45 -5.40 16.18 -7.25
C SER A 45 -4.40 15.79 -8.34
N GLY A 46 -3.91 14.59 -8.29
CA GLY A 46 -3.06 14.04 -9.34
C GLY A 46 -2.72 12.60 -9.06
N PHE A 47 -3.33 11.68 -9.82
CA PHE A 47 -3.09 10.25 -9.65
C PHE A 47 -1.68 9.83 -10.08
N TYR A 48 -1.01 10.55 -10.99
CA TYR A 48 0.22 10.11 -11.63
C TYR A 48 1.25 11.23 -11.80
N GLY A 49 1.31 12.19 -10.91
CA GLY A 49 2.36 13.23 -10.94
C GLY A 49 2.27 14.23 -12.11
N LYS A 50 1.22 14.19 -12.91
CA LYS A 50 0.88 15.22 -13.92
C LYS A 50 -0.05 16.26 -13.30
N GLY A 51 0.30 16.77 -12.18
CA GLY A 51 -0.53 17.68 -11.44
C GLY A 51 0.33 18.54 -10.55
N PRO A 52 -0.29 19.14 -9.58
CA PRO A 52 0.21 20.18 -8.73
C PRO A 52 1.52 19.85 -8.01
N PRO A 53 2.12 20.81 -7.33
CA PRO A 53 3.47 20.75 -6.75
C PRO A 53 3.66 19.71 -5.64
N ILE A 54 2.61 18.96 -5.28
CA ILE A 54 2.68 17.94 -4.23
C ILE A 54 2.69 16.54 -4.82
N LYS A 55 3.82 15.83 -4.66
CA LYS A 55 3.93 14.40 -4.98
C LYS A 55 3.50 13.57 -3.77
N GLN A 56 2.72 12.53 -4.02
CA GLN A 56 2.27 11.59 -2.99
C GLN A 56 3.17 10.36 -2.98
N PHE A 57 3.73 10.03 -1.83
CA PHE A 57 4.50 8.82 -1.60
C PHE A 57 3.60 7.78 -0.93
N VAL A 58 3.23 6.75 -1.64
CA VAL A 58 2.22 5.77 -1.22
C VAL A 58 2.64 4.32 -1.46
N ASP A 59 3.91 4.10 -1.77
CA ASP A 59 4.47 2.78 -2.06
C ASP A 59 5.91 2.63 -1.58
N ILE A 60 6.40 1.39 -1.57
CA ILE A 60 7.76 1.04 -1.15
C ILE A 60 8.84 1.65 -2.06
N PHE A 61 8.56 1.84 -3.34
CA PHE A 61 9.53 2.42 -4.29
C PHE A 61 9.73 3.90 -4.02
N SER A 62 8.68 4.59 -3.59
CA SER A 62 8.72 6.00 -3.19
C SER A 62 9.61 6.25 -1.96
N LEU A 63 9.86 5.24 -1.12
CA LEU A 63 10.76 5.38 0.03
C LEU A 63 12.19 5.69 -0.38
N LEU A 64 12.72 5.00 -1.39
CA LEU A 64 14.06 5.25 -1.92
C LEU A 64 14.16 6.66 -2.53
N GLU A 65 13.16 7.06 -3.31
CA GLU A 65 13.09 8.41 -3.87
C GLU A 65 13.01 9.47 -2.78
N THR A 66 12.19 9.23 -1.75
CA THR A 66 12.07 10.15 -0.61
C THR A 66 13.37 10.28 0.16
N ALA A 67 14.05 9.17 0.42
CA ALA A 67 15.33 9.17 1.11
C ALA A 67 16.39 9.93 0.29
N LEU A 68 16.46 9.66 -1.01
CA LEU A 68 17.36 10.35 -1.92
C LEU A 68 17.09 11.86 -1.96
N LEU A 69 15.84 12.26 -2.13
CA LEU A 69 15.43 13.66 -2.13
C LEU A 69 15.76 14.37 -0.81
N SER A 70 15.58 13.67 0.33
CA SER A 70 15.95 14.22 1.64
C SER A 70 17.44 14.45 1.76
N CYS A 71 18.25 13.48 1.32
CA CYS A 71 19.70 13.61 1.31
C CYS A 71 20.17 14.76 0.37
N VAL A 72 19.58 14.89 -0.83
CA VAL A 72 19.92 15.96 -1.76
C VAL A 72 19.59 17.36 -1.21
N VAL A 73 18.53 17.48 -0.42
CA VAL A 73 18.17 18.75 0.22
C VAL A 73 19.10 19.09 1.38
N ASP A 74 19.59 18.08 2.11
CA ASP A 74 20.42 18.25 3.31
C ASP A 74 21.93 18.36 2.99
N LEU A 75 22.35 17.68 1.92
CA LEU A 75 23.72 17.71 1.44
C LEU A 75 23.89 18.82 0.41
N GLU A 76 24.95 19.59 0.52
CA GLU A 76 25.38 20.44 -0.57
C GLU A 76 25.61 19.61 -1.83
N PHE A 77 25.24 20.15 -2.98
CA PHE A 77 25.07 19.47 -4.28
C PHE A 77 26.22 18.53 -4.71
N ASP A 78 27.44 18.77 -4.21
CA ASP A 78 28.64 18.00 -4.57
C ASP A 78 28.67 16.55 -4.02
N GLN A 79 27.88 16.22 -3.02
CA GLN A 79 27.83 14.86 -2.45
C GLN A 79 26.72 13.99 -3.05
N ALA A 80 25.79 14.56 -3.80
CA ALA A 80 24.68 13.83 -4.42
C ALA A 80 25.12 12.87 -5.55
N GLN A 81 26.35 13.01 -6.06
CA GLN A 81 26.91 12.13 -7.11
C GLN A 81 27.16 10.68 -6.68
N HIS A 82 27.05 10.38 -5.39
CA HIS A 82 27.28 9.02 -4.86
C HIS A 82 25.98 8.22 -4.66
N CYS A 83 24.82 8.77 -5.01
CA CYS A 83 23.57 8.03 -4.96
C CYS A 83 23.47 7.07 -6.14
N LYS A 84 23.46 5.77 -5.84
CA LYS A 84 23.25 4.72 -6.84
C LYS A 84 21.91 4.90 -7.55
N ASP A 85 21.92 4.81 -8.85
CA ASP A 85 20.73 4.79 -9.70
C ASP A 85 19.85 3.56 -9.33
N ALA A 86 18.53 3.69 -9.50
CA ALA A 86 17.57 2.58 -9.30
C ALA A 86 17.93 1.35 -10.16
N THR A 87 18.54 1.56 -11.32
CA THR A 87 19.04 0.50 -12.20
C THR A 87 20.18 -0.29 -11.54
N ASP A 88 21.06 0.37 -10.82
CA ASP A 88 22.17 -0.27 -10.11
C ASP A 88 21.67 -1.07 -8.90
N ALA A 89 20.66 -0.57 -8.19
CA ALA A 89 20.00 -1.29 -7.11
C ALA A 89 19.37 -2.60 -7.60
N ILE A 90 18.69 -2.59 -8.75
CA ILE A 90 18.13 -3.80 -9.38
C ILE A 90 19.25 -4.78 -9.74
N ARG A 91 20.37 -4.32 -10.28
CA ARG A 91 21.53 -5.17 -10.63
C ARG A 91 22.15 -5.79 -9.37
N GLU A 92 22.27 -5.03 -8.28
CA GLU A 92 22.80 -5.52 -7.02
C GLU A 92 21.89 -6.64 -6.46
N ILE A 93 20.56 -6.46 -6.49
CA ILE A 93 19.60 -7.49 -6.10
C ILE A 93 19.70 -8.72 -7.02
N GLU A 94 19.87 -8.53 -8.32
CA GLU A 94 20.07 -9.66 -9.25
C GLU A 94 21.37 -10.44 -9.00
N GLN A 95 22.42 -9.79 -8.49
CA GLN A 95 23.69 -10.43 -8.14
C GLN A 95 23.57 -11.28 -6.86
N ASP A 96 22.94 -10.73 -5.82
CA ASP A 96 22.79 -11.39 -4.52
C ASP A 96 21.34 -11.27 -4.01
N VAL A 97 20.49 -12.17 -4.49
CA VAL A 97 19.06 -12.20 -4.12
C VAL A 97 18.87 -12.55 -2.64
N GLU A 98 19.72 -13.43 -2.10
CA GLU A 98 19.58 -13.91 -0.72
C GLU A 98 19.84 -12.81 0.30
N LYS A 99 20.71 -11.86 -0.03
CA LYS A 99 21.00 -10.69 0.82
C LYS A 99 19.85 -9.69 0.81
N CYS A 100 19.16 -9.55 -0.31
CA CYS A 100 18.20 -8.46 -0.55
C CYS A 100 16.74 -8.88 -0.38
N ILE A 101 16.43 -10.15 -0.59
CA ILE A 101 15.06 -10.67 -0.57
C ILE A 101 14.95 -11.77 0.49
N LEU A 102 14.07 -11.55 1.46
CA LEU A 102 13.78 -12.55 2.47
C LEU A 102 13.12 -13.77 1.83
N ARG A 103 13.58 -14.95 2.22
CA ARG A 103 12.97 -16.19 1.82
C ARG A 103 11.63 -16.37 2.54
N GLY A 104 10.57 -16.60 1.77
CA GLY A 104 9.21 -16.72 2.31
C GLY A 104 8.68 -18.15 2.17
N ASP A 105 9.03 -19.06 3.08
CA ASP A 105 8.57 -20.46 3.04
C ASP A 105 7.04 -20.57 3.04
N GLU A 106 6.34 -19.62 3.64
CA GLU A 106 4.87 -19.55 3.68
C GLU A 106 4.24 -19.22 2.32
N MET A 107 4.97 -18.53 1.42
CA MET A 107 4.42 -18.13 0.13
C MET A 107 4.09 -19.33 -0.75
N PHE A 108 4.96 -20.33 -0.77
CA PHE A 108 4.69 -21.57 -1.49
C PHE A 108 3.44 -22.28 -0.94
N ALA A 109 3.29 -22.33 0.39
CA ALA A 109 2.13 -22.92 1.04
C ALA A 109 0.81 -22.22 0.68
N VAL A 110 0.80 -20.87 0.66
CA VAL A 110 -0.36 -20.08 0.22
C VAL A 110 -0.75 -20.40 -1.21
N LEU A 111 0.21 -20.28 -2.13
CA LEU A 111 -0.06 -20.47 -3.55
C LEU A 111 -0.51 -21.91 -3.86
N SER A 112 0.17 -22.91 -3.28
CA SER A 112 -0.19 -24.32 -3.42
C SER A 112 -1.59 -24.62 -2.87
N ARG A 113 -1.95 -24.03 -1.73
CA ARG A 113 -3.30 -24.15 -1.14
C ARG A 113 -4.38 -23.58 -2.07
N LEU A 114 -4.11 -22.45 -2.73
CA LEU A 114 -5.03 -21.83 -3.69
C LEU A 114 -5.19 -22.71 -4.95
N VAL A 115 -4.08 -23.21 -5.50
CA VAL A 115 -4.10 -24.13 -6.66
C VAL A 115 -4.85 -25.43 -6.32
N ALA A 116 -4.61 -26.02 -5.16
CA ALA A 116 -5.31 -27.22 -4.69
C ALA A 116 -6.84 -27.02 -4.59
N ARG A 117 -7.29 -25.78 -4.48
CA ARG A 117 -8.70 -25.39 -4.47
C ARG A 117 -9.22 -24.91 -5.83
N GLY A 118 -8.52 -25.24 -6.91
CA GLY A 118 -8.92 -24.92 -8.28
C GLY A 118 -8.86 -23.42 -8.62
N LYS A 119 -8.10 -22.62 -7.86
CA LYS A 119 -7.89 -21.21 -8.20
C LYS A 119 -6.81 -21.09 -9.26
N GLN A 120 -7.07 -20.29 -10.27
CA GLN A 120 -6.10 -19.91 -11.28
C GLN A 120 -5.25 -18.75 -10.76
N LEU A 121 -3.93 -18.87 -10.89
CA LEU A 121 -3.00 -17.86 -10.41
C LEU A 121 -2.38 -17.11 -11.59
N PHE A 122 -2.20 -15.81 -11.41
CA PHE A 122 -1.51 -14.98 -12.38
C PHE A 122 -0.54 -14.02 -11.69
N LEU A 123 0.53 -13.67 -12.41
CA LEU A 123 1.52 -12.71 -11.99
C LEU A 123 1.64 -11.61 -13.05
N ILE A 124 1.49 -10.34 -12.65
CA ILE A 124 1.65 -9.17 -13.52
C ILE A 124 2.63 -8.21 -12.86
N THR A 125 3.74 -7.95 -13.54
CA THR A 125 4.80 -7.08 -13.03
C THR A 125 5.41 -6.20 -14.12
N SER A 126 5.84 -5.00 -13.75
CA SER A 126 6.62 -4.13 -14.63
C SER A 126 8.10 -4.54 -14.72
N SER A 127 8.55 -5.42 -13.83
CA SER A 127 9.92 -5.90 -13.78
C SER A 127 10.30 -6.78 -14.98
N PRO A 128 11.59 -6.85 -15.36
CA PRO A 128 12.06 -7.73 -16.44
C PRO A 128 12.06 -9.19 -16.01
N PHE A 129 11.97 -10.08 -17.01
CA PHE A 129 11.86 -11.53 -16.77
C PHE A 129 12.95 -12.11 -15.87
N ARG A 130 14.21 -11.75 -16.11
CA ARG A 130 15.35 -12.29 -15.33
C ARG A 130 15.20 -12.04 -13.84
N PHE A 131 14.82 -10.82 -13.47
CA PHE A 131 14.58 -10.43 -12.09
C PHE A 131 13.43 -11.24 -11.47
N VAL A 132 12.31 -11.34 -12.21
CA VAL A 132 11.11 -12.07 -11.76
C VAL A 132 11.39 -13.57 -11.59
N ASP A 133 12.07 -14.21 -12.55
CA ASP A 133 12.39 -15.63 -12.48
C ASP A 133 13.30 -15.92 -11.28
N LYS A 134 14.32 -15.08 -11.07
CA LYS A 134 15.25 -15.23 -9.95
C LYS A 134 14.55 -15.05 -8.60
N GLY A 135 13.75 -13.98 -8.48
CA GLY A 135 12.97 -13.70 -7.27
C GLY A 135 11.93 -14.77 -6.97
N THR A 136 11.18 -15.23 -7.98
CA THR A 136 10.17 -16.29 -7.81
C THR A 136 10.80 -17.60 -7.37
N ARG A 137 11.93 -18.00 -7.95
CA ARG A 137 12.67 -19.21 -7.54
C ARG A 137 13.18 -19.10 -6.11
N HIS A 138 13.60 -17.92 -5.69
CA HIS A 138 14.06 -17.69 -4.32
C HIS A 138 12.92 -17.75 -3.30
N ILE A 139 11.80 -17.07 -3.59
CA ILE A 139 10.67 -16.93 -2.66
C ILE A 139 9.79 -18.17 -2.63
N VAL A 140 9.48 -18.74 -3.81
CA VAL A 140 8.49 -19.82 -3.97
C VAL A 140 9.15 -21.19 -4.17
N GLY A 141 10.42 -21.20 -4.58
CA GLY A 141 11.17 -22.40 -4.92
C GLY A 141 11.32 -22.62 -6.42
N PRO A 142 12.14 -23.62 -6.84
CA PRO A 142 12.52 -23.83 -8.24
C PRO A 142 11.30 -24.07 -9.16
N ASP A 143 10.26 -24.72 -8.63
CA ASP A 143 9.03 -25.04 -9.38
C ASP A 143 7.91 -24.02 -9.18
N GLY A 144 8.15 -22.96 -8.40
CA GLY A 144 7.15 -21.95 -8.04
C GLY A 144 6.46 -21.30 -9.24
N ARG A 145 7.16 -21.18 -10.37
CA ARG A 145 6.60 -20.63 -11.61
C ARG A 145 5.46 -21.48 -12.18
N GLN A 146 5.51 -22.79 -12.00
CA GLN A 146 4.49 -23.72 -12.52
C GLN A 146 3.14 -23.56 -11.83
N LEU A 147 3.10 -22.91 -10.67
CA LEU A 147 1.87 -22.59 -9.96
C LEU A 147 1.03 -21.52 -10.69
N PHE A 148 1.66 -20.71 -11.53
CA PHE A 148 0.97 -19.62 -12.23
C PHE A 148 0.46 -20.07 -13.60
N ASP A 149 -0.82 -19.78 -13.86
CA ASP A 149 -1.44 -20.02 -15.17
C ASP A 149 -0.99 -18.96 -16.19
N VAL A 150 -0.79 -17.72 -15.75
CA VAL A 150 -0.35 -16.62 -16.60
C VAL A 150 0.73 -15.80 -15.89
N VAL A 151 1.85 -15.57 -16.58
CA VAL A 151 2.93 -14.69 -16.10
C VAL A 151 3.17 -13.60 -17.12
N ILE A 152 3.01 -12.34 -16.70
CA ILE A 152 3.22 -11.14 -17.52
C ILE A 152 4.31 -10.31 -16.91
N VAL A 153 5.37 -10.06 -17.67
CA VAL A 153 6.52 -9.23 -17.32
C VAL A 153 6.53 -7.96 -18.17
N ARG A 154 7.24 -6.91 -17.71
CA ARG A 154 7.28 -5.61 -18.40
C ARG A 154 5.88 -5.07 -18.72
N ALA A 155 4.95 -5.22 -17.80
CA ALA A 155 3.55 -4.83 -17.98
C ALA A 155 3.35 -3.31 -18.13
N ASP A 156 4.34 -2.50 -17.72
CA ASP A 156 4.27 -1.03 -17.80
C ASP A 156 3.04 -0.48 -17.07
N LYS A 157 2.92 -0.82 -15.76
CA LYS A 157 1.87 -0.24 -14.91
C LYS A 157 2.17 1.24 -14.63
N PRO A 158 1.20 2.15 -14.68
CA PRO A 158 -0.25 1.93 -14.76
C PRO A 158 -0.82 1.77 -16.18
N SER A 159 -0.03 1.98 -17.25
CA SER A 159 -0.50 1.91 -18.65
C SER A 159 -1.15 0.58 -18.98
N PHE A 160 -0.74 -0.51 -18.35
CA PHE A 160 -1.36 -1.84 -18.49
C PHE A 160 -2.86 -1.84 -18.20
N CYS A 161 -3.30 -1.04 -17.23
CA CYS A 161 -4.71 -0.94 -16.86
C CYS A 161 -5.50 0.10 -17.68
N THR A 162 -4.82 1.06 -18.31
CA THR A 162 -5.44 2.21 -18.98
C THR A 162 -5.43 2.11 -20.49
N ASP A 163 -4.39 1.51 -21.07
CA ASP A 163 -4.24 1.35 -22.51
C ASP A 163 -5.05 0.15 -23.03
N ARG A 164 -5.41 0.18 -24.31
CA ARG A 164 -6.16 -0.90 -24.97
C ARG A 164 -5.51 -1.34 -26.29
N ARG A 165 -4.25 -1.03 -26.50
CA ARG A 165 -3.58 -1.21 -27.80
C ARG A 165 -2.23 -1.91 -27.72
N LYS A 166 -1.78 -2.33 -26.55
CA LYS A 166 -0.49 -3.03 -26.40
C LYS A 166 -0.70 -4.54 -26.51
N PRO A 167 -0.25 -5.19 -27.60
CA PRO A 167 -0.40 -6.64 -27.72
C PRO A 167 0.56 -7.38 -26.80
N PHE A 168 0.16 -8.55 -26.32
CA PHE A 168 1.09 -9.46 -25.67
C PHE A 168 2.14 -9.98 -26.64
N ARG A 169 3.37 -10.14 -26.13
CA ARG A 169 4.51 -10.62 -26.90
C ARG A 169 5.27 -11.68 -26.11
N LYS A 170 5.99 -12.57 -26.79
CA LYS A 170 6.90 -13.49 -26.12
C LYS A 170 8.21 -12.79 -25.83
N PRO A 171 8.75 -12.87 -24.60
CA PRO A 171 10.12 -12.42 -24.33
C PRO A 171 11.13 -13.40 -24.94
N HIS A 172 12.17 -12.87 -25.57
CA HIS A 172 13.32 -13.64 -26.03
C HIS A 172 14.28 -13.87 -24.86
N GLU A 173 15.09 -14.92 -24.91
CA GLU A 173 16.09 -15.24 -23.87
C GLU A 173 17.06 -14.09 -23.56
N LYS A 174 17.40 -13.30 -24.58
CA LYS A 174 18.24 -12.09 -24.45
C LYS A 174 17.50 -10.87 -23.89
N GLY A 175 16.22 -11.01 -23.53
CA GLY A 175 15.40 -9.95 -22.92
C GLY A 175 14.68 -9.03 -23.91
N SER A 176 14.88 -9.17 -25.24
CA SER A 176 14.05 -8.51 -26.26
C SER A 176 12.66 -9.18 -26.35
N LEU A 177 11.71 -8.48 -26.98
CA LEU A 177 10.38 -9.03 -27.25
C LEU A 177 10.26 -9.44 -28.71
N GLN A 178 9.64 -10.58 -28.96
CA GLN A 178 9.31 -11.02 -30.31
C GLN A 178 8.20 -10.16 -30.91
N TRP A 179 8.21 -9.97 -32.23
CA TRP A 179 7.23 -9.12 -32.91
C TRP A 179 5.84 -9.76 -33.04
N ASP A 180 5.78 -11.10 -32.95
CA ASP A 180 4.52 -11.82 -33.12
C ASP A 180 3.49 -11.46 -32.05
N ARG A 181 2.28 -11.18 -32.49
CA ARG A 181 1.14 -10.95 -31.61
C ARG A 181 0.66 -12.28 -31.03
N ILE A 182 0.46 -12.31 -29.72
CA ILE A 182 -0.10 -13.46 -29.03
C ILE A 182 -1.62 -13.44 -29.13
N THR A 183 -2.18 -14.56 -29.60
CA THR A 183 -3.63 -14.76 -29.72
C THR A 183 -4.21 -15.71 -28.68
N ARG A 184 -3.35 -16.45 -27.97
CA ARG A 184 -3.73 -17.38 -26.91
C ARG A 184 -2.70 -17.38 -25.79
N LEU A 185 -3.17 -17.41 -24.56
CA LEU A 185 -2.31 -17.58 -23.36
C LEU A 185 -2.29 -19.06 -22.96
N GLU A 186 -1.10 -19.57 -22.68
CA GLU A 186 -0.87 -20.97 -22.29
C GLU A 186 -0.22 -21.03 -20.92
N LYS A 187 -0.65 -21.99 -20.11
CA LYS A 187 -0.07 -22.21 -18.78
C LYS A 187 1.45 -22.50 -18.87
N GLY A 188 2.21 -21.93 -17.95
CA GLY A 188 3.67 -22.10 -17.88
C GLY A 188 4.46 -21.26 -18.89
N LYS A 189 3.79 -20.51 -19.78
CA LYS A 189 4.43 -19.54 -20.69
C LYS A 189 4.50 -18.17 -20.06
N ILE A 190 5.47 -17.38 -20.52
CA ILE A 190 5.71 -16.01 -20.08
C ILE A 190 5.41 -15.08 -21.23
N TYR A 191 4.75 -13.99 -20.90
CA TYR A 191 4.35 -12.95 -21.83
C TYR A 191 4.91 -11.60 -21.37
N GLY A 192 5.20 -10.71 -22.30
CA GLY A 192 5.64 -9.36 -22.02
C GLY A 192 4.65 -8.33 -22.55
N GLN A 193 4.60 -7.18 -21.92
CA GLN A 193 3.69 -6.08 -22.26
C GLN A 193 2.21 -6.47 -22.16
N GLY A 194 1.40 -6.15 -23.20
CA GLY A 194 -0.02 -6.40 -23.19
C GLY A 194 -0.82 -5.32 -22.46
N ASP A 195 -2.11 -5.52 -22.40
CA ASP A 195 -3.03 -4.71 -21.61
C ASP A 195 -4.09 -5.57 -20.91
N LEU A 196 -4.77 -4.98 -19.94
CA LEU A 196 -5.77 -5.67 -19.15
C LEU A 196 -6.99 -6.12 -20.00
N SER A 197 -7.36 -5.36 -21.00
CA SER A 197 -8.50 -5.69 -21.87
C SER A 197 -8.22 -6.96 -22.68
N ASP A 198 -7.02 -7.06 -23.27
CA ASP A 198 -6.59 -8.26 -24.00
C ASP A 198 -6.39 -9.45 -23.05
N LEU A 199 -5.87 -9.24 -21.82
CA LEU A 199 -5.79 -10.30 -20.81
C LEU A 199 -7.16 -10.91 -20.53
N LEU A 200 -8.16 -10.08 -20.27
CA LEU A 200 -9.50 -10.54 -19.94
C LEU A 200 -10.20 -11.24 -21.12
N ARG A 201 -9.96 -10.73 -22.32
CA ARG A 201 -10.48 -11.33 -23.55
C ARG A 201 -9.88 -12.72 -23.80
N LEU A 202 -8.56 -12.87 -23.58
CA LEU A 202 -7.85 -14.12 -23.84
C LEU A 202 -8.05 -15.17 -22.75
N THR A 203 -8.30 -14.76 -21.52
CA THR A 203 -8.52 -15.65 -20.38
C THR A 203 -10.00 -15.90 -20.06
N GLU A 204 -10.90 -15.08 -20.63
CA GLU A 204 -12.33 -15.07 -20.31
C GLU A 204 -12.64 -14.83 -18.81
N TRP A 205 -11.68 -14.30 -18.07
CA TRP A 205 -11.84 -13.99 -16.65
C TRP A 205 -12.79 -12.82 -16.45
N ARG A 206 -13.85 -13.07 -15.68
CA ARG A 206 -14.88 -12.07 -15.42
C ARG A 206 -14.62 -11.29 -14.14
N GLY A 207 -14.83 -9.97 -14.20
CA GLY A 207 -14.53 -8.96 -13.22
C GLY A 207 -14.63 -9.34 -11.75
N PRO A 208 -15.83 -9.62 -11.24
CA PRO A 208 -16.04 -9.85 -9.81
C PRO A 208 -15.38 -11.12 -9.24
N ARG A 209 -14.94 -12.02 -10.13
CA ARG A 209 -14.29 -13.28 -9.75
C ARG A 209 -12.76 -13.20 -9.74
N VAL A 210 -12.19 -12.06 -10.12
CA VAL A 210 -10.75 -11.84 -10.12
C VAL A 210 -10.38 -10.98 -8.92
N LEU A 211 -9.52 -11.53 -8.05
CA LEU A 211 -8.91 -10.81 -6.94
C LEU A 211 -7.46 -10.51 -7.30
N TYR A 212 -7.09 -9.25 -7.30
CA TYR A 212 -5.73 -8.79 -7.60
C TYR A 212 -5.08 -8.24 -6.33
N PHE A 213 -3.89 -8.71 -6.00
CA PHE A 213 -3.08 -8.19 -4.92
C PHE A 213 -1.95 -7.31 -5.44
N GLY A 214 -1.76 -6.16 -4.83
CA GLY A 214 -0.68 -5.24 -5.14
C GLY A 214 -0.30 -4.39 -3.94
N ASP A 215 0.87 -3.77 -4.02
CA ASP A 215 1.42 -2.90 -2.98
C ASP A 215 1.20 -1.41 -3.31
N HIS A 216 1.08 -1.07 -4.58
CA HIS A 216 0.92 0.31 -5.00
C HIS A 216 -0.54 0.73 -5.11
N LEU A 217 -0.96 1.65 -4.24
CA LEU A 217 -2.34 2.08 -4.08
C LEU A 217 -3.01 2.57 -5.37
N TYR A 218 -2.28 3.29 -6.23
CA TYR A 218 -2.83 3.85 -7.47
C TYR A 218 -2.63 2.95 -8.68
N SER A 219 -1.40 2.49 -8.95
CA SER A 219 -1.11 1.72 -10.15
C SER A 219 -1.67 0.29 -10.12
N ASP A 220 -1.86 -0.27 -8.93
CA ASP A 220 -2.36 -1.62 -8.76
C ASP A 220 -3.84 -1.69 -8.36
N LEU A 221 -4.30 -0.76 -7.52
CA LEU A 221 -5.62 -0.91 -6.90
C LEU A 221 -6.67 0.05 -7.48
N ALA A 222 -6.34 1.35 -7.57
CA ALA A 222 -7.33 2.37 -7.90
C ALA A 222 -7.92 2.19 -9.31
N ASP A 223 -7.10 1.99 -10.33
CA ASP A 223 -7.58 1.82 -11.71
C ASP A 223 -8.36 0.53 -11.89
N LEU A 224 -7.91 -0.55 -11.26
CA LEU A 224 -8.61 -1.85 -11.30
C LEU A 224 -10.01 -1.73 -10.70
N MET A 225 -10.15 -1.05 -9.58
CA MET A 225 -11.43 -0.84 -8.93
C MET A 225 -12.31 0.15 -9.70
N LEU A 226 -11.80 1.34 -10.01
CA LEU A 226 -12.62 2.43 -10.57
C LEU A 226 -13.03 2.19 -12.02
N ARG A 227 -12.14 1.62 -12.84
CA ARG A 227 -12.38 1.45 -14.27
C ARG A 227 -12.91 0.07 -14.65
N HIS A 228 -12.55 -0.94 -13.87
CA HIS A 228 -12.81 -2.33 -14.24
C HIS A 228 -13.68 -3.09 -13.24
N GLY A 229 -14.13 -2.45 -12.15
CA GLY A 229 -14.96 -3.09 -11.13
C GLY A 229 -14.34 -4.35 -10.54
N ARG A 230 -13.01 -4.40 -10.44
CA ARG A 230 -12.26 -5.54 -9.89
C ARG A 230 -12.21 -5.45 -8.38
N ARG A 231 -11.86 -6.58 -7.76
CA ARG A 231 -11.65 -6.66 -6.32
C ARG A 231 -10.15 -6.62 -6.02
N PRO A 232 -9.60 -5.48 -5.59
CA PRO A 232 -8.20 -5.39 -5.23
C PRO A 232 -7.97 -5.72 -3.76
N GLY A 233 -6.83 -6.36 -3.50
CA GLY A 233 -6.27 -6.56 -2.18
C GLY A 233 -4.95 -5.81 -2.05
N ALA A 234 -4.76 -5.07 -0.96
CA ALA A 234 -3.52 -4.33 -0.70
C ALA A 234 -2.57 -5.15 0.17
N ILE A 235 -1.29 -5.18 -0.21
CA ILE A 235 -0.21 -5.71 0.62
C ILE A 235 0.56 -4.53 1.20
N ILE A 236 0.55 -4.42 2.53
CA ILE A 236 1.14 -3.31 3.27
C ILE A 236 1.98 -3.90 4.42
N PRO A 237 3.27 -4.15 4.20
CA PRO A 237 4.15 -4.79 5.20
C PRO A 237 4.17 -4.07 6.55
N GLU A 238 4.06 -2.75 6.55
CA GLU A 238 4.07 -1.93 7.76
C GLU A 238 2.87 -2.23 8.69
N LEU A 239 1.82 -2.83 8.16
CA LEU A 239 0.65 -3.24 8.93
C LEU A 239 1.02 -4.28 10.01
N GLU A 240 2.01 -5.13 9.78
CA GLU A 240 2.48 -6.11 10.77
C GLU A 240 2.95 -5.41 12.04
N ARG A 241 3.80 -4.39 11.88
CA ARG A 241 4.28 -3.58 13.01
C ARG A 241 3.14 -2.84 13.71
N GLU A 242 2.21 -2.29 12.95
CA GLU A 242 1.04 -1.58 13.47
C GLU A 242 0.17 -2.52 14.33
N ILE A 243 -0.09 -3.74 13.86
CA ILE A 243 -0.85 -4.76 14.58
C ILE A 243 -0.09 -5.17 15.84
N ARG A 244 1.20 -5.45 15.75
CA ARG A 244 2.05 -5.85 16.88
C ARG A 244 2.01 -4.81 18.00
N ILE A 245 2.22 -3.53 17.67
CA ILE A 245 2.15 -2.44 18.64
C ILE A 245 0.76 -2.37 19.28
N ARG A 246 -0.30 -2.54 18.48
CA ARG A 246 -1.67 -2.54 19.00
C ARG A 246 -1.95 -3.71 19.90
N VAL A 247 -1.54 -4.91 19.54
CA VAL A 247 -1.71 -6.11 20.37
C VAL A 247 -0.95 -5.97 21.68
N GLN A 248 0.29 -5.50 21.65
CA GLN A 248 1.07 -5.27 22.86
C GLN A 248 0.46 -4.20 23.78
N THR A 249 -0.06 -3.11 23.20
CA THR A 249 -0.82 -2.10 23.95
C THR A 249 -2.22 -2.58 24.34
N CYS A 250 -2.73 -3.68 23.77
CA CYS A 250 -4.06 -4.21 24.00
C CYS A 250 -4.18 -5.12 25.21
N GLN A 251 -3.08 -5.63 25.73
CA GLN A 251 -3.13 -6.46 26.94
C GLN A 251 -3.60 -5.68 28.17
N ASP A 252 -3.53 -4.33 28.11
CA ASP A 252 -4.13 -3.44 29.10
C ASP A 252 -5.25 -2.58 28.49
N ALA A 253 -6.47 -3.09 28.47
CA ALA A 253 -7.63 -2.39 27.88
C ALA A 253 -7.95 -1.04 28.58
N GLU A 254 -7.74 -0.94 29.88
CA GLU A 254 -7.85 0.30 30.65
C GLU A 254 -6.76 1.32 30.29
N SER A 255 -5.53 0.85 30.12
CA SER A 255 -4.39 1.71 29.72
C SER A 255 -4.56 2.33 28.35
N ARG A 256 -5.31 1.72 27.42
CA ARG A 256 -5.58 2.26 26.08
C ARG A 256 -6.49 3.47 26.07
N GLN A 257 -7.60 3.41 26.81
CA GLN A 257 -8.53 4.54 26.89
C GLN A 257 -7.86 5.73 27.58
N VAL A 258 -7.12 5.45 28.65
CA VAL A 258 -6.35 6.44 29.37
C VAL A 258 -5.21 7.02 28.52
N LEU A 259 -4.49 6.20 27.78
CA LEU A 259 -3.40 6.65 26.90
C LEU A 259 -3.95 7.50 25.74
N ALA A 260 -5.03 7.05 25.08
CA ALA A 260 -5.64 7.79 23.98
C ALA A 260 -6.22 9.15 24.43
N ALA A 261 -6.83 9.20 25.61
CA ALA A 261 -7.30 10.42 26.20
C ALA A 261 -6.13 11.36 26.58
N ARG A 262 -5.11 10.80 27.25
CA ARG A 262 -3.92 11.56 27.68
C ARG A 262 -3.11 12.10 26.50
N VAL A 263 -2.99 11.37 25.40
CA VAL A 263 -2.30 11.84 24.17
C VAL A 263 -3.05 13.00 23.51
N ARG A 264 -4.39 13.02 23.60
CA ARG A 264 -5.19 14.15 23.12
C ARG A 264 -5.02 15.40 23.96
N GLU A 265 -5.00 15.22 25.27
CA GLU A 265 -4.96 16.30 26.25
C GLU A 265 -3.55 16.86 26.47
N ARG A 266 -2.50 16.06 26.24
CA ARG A 266 -1.11 16.42 26.55
C ARG A 266 -0.22 16.32 25.33
N PRO A 267 0.14 17.46 24.70
CA PRO A 267 1.02 17.51 23.53
C PRO A 267 2.37 16.81 23.75
N GLU A 268 2.91 16.83 24.96
CA GLU A 268 4.18 16.21 25.32
C GLU A 268 4.18 14.66 25.14
N LEU A 269 3.03 14.01 25.21
CA LEU A 269 2.90 12.58 24.99
C LEU A 269 2.84 12.18 23.50
N ARG A 270 2.67 13.16 22.60
CA ARG A 270 2.56 12.93 21.16
C ARG A 270 3.87 12.41 20.56
N ARG A 271 5.01 12.97 20.97
CA ARG A 271 6.33 12.55 20.48
C ARG A 271 6.66 11.10 20.82
N PRO A 272 6.61 10.65 22.08
CA PRO A 272 6.89 9.26 22.43
C PRO A 272 5.89 8.28 21.78
N THR A 273 4.60 8.61 21.73
CA THR A 273 3.59 7.76 21.05
C THR A 273 3.85 7.65 19.55
N LYS A 274 4.25 8.75 18.90
CA LYS A 274 4.65 8.74 17.48
C LYS A 274 5.84 7.83 17.24
N ALA A 275 6.85 7.91 18.11
CA ALA A 275 8.10 7.15 17.98
C ALA A 275 7.92 5.63 18.10
N LEU A 276 6.85 5.13 18.73
CA LEU A 276 6.52 3.71 18.76
C LEU A 276 6.33 3.13 17.34
N PHE A 277 5.73 3.90 16.45
CA PHE A 277 5.47 3.49 15.06
C PHE A 277 6.63 3.87 14.14
N HIS A 278 6.93 5.16 14.03
CA HIS A 278 8.05 5.68 13.28
C HIS A 278 8.49 7.02 13.89
N ALA A 279 9.79 7.20 14.10
CA ALA A 279 10.34 8.36 14.82
C ALA A 279 9.90 9.70 14.22
N GLN A 280 9.92 9.82 12.90
CA GLN A 280 9.59 11.06 12.18
C GLN A 280 8.10 11.18 11.86
N PHE A 281 7.46 10.13 11.32
CA PHE A 281 6.12 10.21 10.76
C PHE A 281 5.04 9.47 11.57
N GLY A 282 5.42 8.63 12.52
CA GLY A 282 4.48 7.84 13.31
C GLY A 282 3.74 6.79 12.49
N SER A 283 2.51 6.43 12.87
CA SER A 283 1.68 5.47 12.17
C SER A 283 1.32 5.94 10.74
N ILE A 284 1.42 5.06 9.73
CA ILE A 284 0.99 5.38 8.37
C ILE A 284 -0.54 5.40 8.23
N PHE A 285 -1.28 4.79 9.16
CA PHE A 285 -2.74 4.69 9.10
C PHE A 285 -3.46 5.81 9.84
N ARG A 286 -2.80 6.40 10.87
CA ARG A 286 -3.45 7.40 11.73
C ARG A 286 -2.55 8.59 12.02
N THR A 287 -3.19 9.75 12.14
CA THR A 287 -2.69 10.90 12.87
C THR A 287 -3.18 10.80 14.33
N PHE A 288 -2.91 11.79 15.16
CA PHE A 288 -3.44 11.80 16.54
C PHE A 288 -4.96 11.88 16.61
N HIS A 289 -5.60 12.52 15.63
CA HIS A 289 -7.02 12.82 15.65
C HIS A 289 -7.81 12.09 14.57
N SER A 290 -7.20 11.79 13.42
CA SER A 290 -7.89 11.33 12.22
C SER A 290 -7.16 10.15 11.54
N PRO A 291 -7.82 9.39 10.66
CA PRO A 291 -7.12 8.58 9.68
C PRO A 291 -6.18 9.43 8.82
N THR A 292 -5.10 8.86 8.32
CA THR A 292 -4.26 9.52 7.33
C THR A 292 -4.93 9.57 5.97
N TYR A 293 -4.44 10.43 5.09
CA TYR A 293 -4.85 10.46 3.69
C TYR A 293 -4.65 9.10 3.02
N PHE A 294 -3.51 8.44 3.26
CA PHE A 294 -3.22 7.08 2.81
C PHE A 294 -4.30 6.09 3.26
N SER A 295 -4.61 6.06 4.55
CA SER A 295 -5.63 5.15 5.12
C SER A 295 -7.01 5.34 4.48
N ARG A 296 -7.41 6.59 4.24
CA ARG A 296 -8.67 6.90 3.56
C ARG A 296 -8.69 6.38 2.12
N ARG A 297 -7.59 6.54 1.39
CA ARG A 297 -7.45 6.03 0.02
C ARG A 297 -7.41 4.50 -0.01
N LEU A 298 -6.69 3.88 0.92
CA LEU A 298 -6.64 2.44 1.06
C LEU A 298 -8.03 1.84 1.24
N VAL A 299 -8.81 2.34 2.18
CA VAL A 299 -10.18 1.86 2.44
C VAL A 299 -11.09 2.07 1.22
N ARG A 300 -10.85 3.11 0.42
CA ARG A 300 -11.62 3.38 -0.78
C ARG A 300 -11.28 2.42 -1.93
N PHE A 301 -10.00 2.06 -2.09
CA PHE A 301 -9.51 1.34 -3.27
C PHE A 301 -9.19 -0.12 -3.04
N SER A 302 -9.32 -0.64 -1.81
CA SER A 302 -9.09 -2.05 -1.53
C SER A 302 -10.26 -2.69 -0.79
N ASP A 303 -10.65 -3.88 -1.23
CA ASP A 303 -11.64 -4.71 -0.52
C ASP A 303 -11.00 -5.42 0.68
N LEU A 304 -9.72 -5.80 0.52
CA LEU A 304 -8.90 -6.45 1.54
C LEU A 304 -7.56 -5.73 1.66
N TYR A 305 -6.98 -5.73 2.85
CA TYR A 305 -5.58 -5.35 3.04
C TYR A 305 -4.94 -6.21 4.12
N MET A 306 -3.68 -6.54 3.92
CA MET A 306 -2.92 -7.41 4.80
C MET A 306 -1.42 -7.08 4.74
N ALA A 307 -0.67 -7.51 5.75
CA ALA A 307 0.76 -7.29 5.80
C ALA A 307 1.51 -8.18 4.79
N SER A 308 1.04 -9.41 4.63
CA SER A 308 1.59 -10.40 3.70
C SER A 308 0.48 -11.35 3.23
N LEU A 309 0.64 -11.94 2.06
CA LEU A 309 -0.25 -12.99 1.55
C LEU A 309 -0.29 -14.22 2.48
N SER A 310 0.75 -14.45 3.27
CA SER A 310 0.79 -15.53 4.27
C SER A 310 -0.34 -15.42 5.30
N GLY A 311 -0.87 -14.22 5.53
CA GLY A 311 -2.05 -14.00 6.35
C GLY A 311 -3.28 -14.84 5.93
N LEU A 312 -3.37 -15.24 4.65
CA LEU A 312 -4.43 -16.11 4.16
C LEU A 312 -4.35 -17.53 4.73
N LEU A 313 -3.18 -17.98 5.22
CA LEU A 313 -3.04 -19.30 5.87
C LEU A 313 -3.82 -19.37 7.17
N ASN A 314 -3.99 -18.24 7.86
CA ASN A 314 -4.73 -18.15 9.11
C ASN A 314 -6.25 -18.20 8.92
N CYS A 315 -6.71 -18.05 7.68
CA CYS A 315 -8.14 -18.14 7.37
C CYS A 315 -8.51 -19.55 6.95
N ARG A 316 -9.69 -20.02 7.37
CA ARG A 316 -10.26 -21.25 6.83
C ARG A 316 -10.52 -21.08 5.33
N VAL A 317 -10.51 -22.19 4.59
CA VAL A 317 -10.66 -22.14 3.12
C VAL A 317 -12.04 -21.69 2.67
N ASP A 318 -13.04 -21.95 3.52
CA ASP A 318 -14.44 -21.54 3.36
C ASP A 318 -14.73 -20.17 3.98
N PHE A 319 -13.71 -19.47 4.49
CA PHE A 319 -13.88 -18.17 5.10
C PHE A 319 -14.35 -17.13 4.07
N THR A 320 -15.43 -16.45 4.39
CA THR A 320 -15.97 -15.37 3.55
C THR A 320 -15.57 -14.03 4.14
N PHE A 321 -14.89 -13.23 3.35
CA PHE A 321 -14.59 -11.85 3.70
C PHE A 321 -15.80 -10.98 3.37
N TYR A 322 -16.34 -10.34 4.37
CA TYR A 322 -17.46 -9.42 4.21
C TYR A 322 -16.96 -7.98 4.05
N PRO A 323 -17.58 -7.17 3.18
CA PRO A 323 -17.25 -5.76 3.11
C PRO A 323 -17.53 -5.11 4.46
N ARG A 324 -16.68 -4.17 4.84
CA ARG A 324 -16.85 -3.43 6.08
C ARG A 324 -18.12 -2.62 6.03
N ARG A 325 -19.14 -3.02 6.76
CA ARG A 325 -20.28 -2.16 7.05
C ARG A 325 -19.80 -1.03 7.96
N THR A 326 -19.99 0.19 7.50
CA THR A 326 -19.92 1.34 8.40
C THR A 326 -21.33 1.55 8.91
N PRO A 327 -21.66 1.17 10.16
CA PRO A 327 -22.99 1.38 10.70
C PRO A 327 -23.29 2.88 10.70
N LEU A 328 -24.54 3.23 10.45
CA LEU A 328 -25.01 4.58 10.69
C LEU A 328 -24.85 4.90 12.18
N GLN A 329 -24.78 6.19 12.53
CA GLN A 329 -24.51 6.59 13.92
C GLN A 329 -25.51 5.98 14.92
N HIS A 330 -26.77 5.88 14.56
CA HIS A 330 -27.82 5.29 15.38
C HIS A 330 -27.85 3.74 15.41
N GLU A 331 -27.11 3.09 14.49
CA GLU A 331 -27.00 1.62 14.44
C GLU A 331 -25.76 1.11 15.18
N ALA A 332 -24.82 2.00 15.51
CA ALA A 332 -23.57 1.60 16.16
C ALA A 332 -23.85 1.10 17.59
N PRO A 333 -23.40 -0.13 17.96
CA PRO A 333 -23.46 -0.56 19.34
C PRO A 333 -22.73 0.43 20.26
N LEU A 334 -23.21 0.62 21.47
CA LEU A 334 -22.69 1.58 22.44
C LEU A 334 -21.16 1.46 22.66
N TRP A 335 -20.63 0.23 22.65
CA TRP A 335 -19.19 -0.02 22.78
C TRP A 335 -18.37 0.42 21.56
N MET A 336 -19.00 0.52 20.40
CA MET A 336 -18.34 0.98 19.17
C MET A 336 -18.11 2.49 19.17
N ASP A 337 -18.97 3.25 19.81
CA ASP A 337 -18.79 4.69 19.99
C ASP A 337 -17.62 5.00 20.92
N GLN A 338 -17.44 4.21 21.97
CA GLN A 338 -16.27 4.31 22.84
C GLN A 338 -14.96 4.06 22.11
N LEU A 339 -14.94 3.13 21.15
CA LEU A 339 -13.77 2.85 20.31
C LEU A 339 -13.51 3.95 19.25
N ARG A 340 -14.54 4.64 18.79
CA ARG A 340 -14.44 5.67 17.75
C ARG A 340 -14.09 7.04 18.29
N THR A 341 -14.72 7.44 19.37
CA THR A 341 -14.61 8.81 19.89
C THR A 341 -13.63 8.92 21.06
N GLY A 342 -13.28 7.82 21.70
CA GLY A 342 -12.53 7.83 22.96
C GLY A 342 -13.32 8.53 24.07
N CYS A 343 -14.60 8.83 23.85
CA CYS A 343 -15.51 9.40 24.84
C CYS A 343 -16.27 8.27 25.55
N SER A 344 -16.16 8.24 26.85
CA SER A 344 -16.96 7.35 27.69
C SER A 344 -18.42 7.80 27.84
N LYS A 345 -18.74 9.00 27.35
CA LYS A 345 -20.08 9.57 27.34
C LYS A 345 -20.32 10.25 26.01
N THR A 346 -21.20 9.69 25.17
CA THR A 346 -21.75 10.45 24.04
C THR A 346 -22.91 11.32 24.54
N PRO A 347 -23.10 12.52 24.01
CA PRO A 347 -24.23 13.39 24.39
C PRO A 347 -25.60 12.73 24.22
N PHE A 348 -25.71 11.74 23.32
CA PHE A 348 -26.92 11.00 23.03
C PHE A 348 -27.24 9.91 24.07
N LEU A 349 -26.28 9.43 24.85
CA LEU A 349 -26.48 8.36 25.84
C LEU A 349 -26.98 8.87 27.19
N GLY A 350 -26.74 10.16 27.50
CA GLY A 350 -27.25 10.77 28.72
C GLY A 350 -28.77 10.87 28.73
N ASP A 351 -29.38 11.12 27.57
CA ASP A 351 -30.83 11.34 27.45
C ASP A 351 -31.64 10.05 27.29
N MET A 352 -31.02 8.93 26.90
CA MET A 352 -31.72 7.65 26.72
C MET A 352 -31.94 6.88 28.01
N ALA A 353 -31.29 7.26 29.10
CA ALA A 353 -31.48 6.61 30.41
C ALA A 353 -32.85 6.92 31.05
N HIS A 354 -33.58 7.88 30.51
CA HIS A 354 -34.93 8.26 30.99
C HIS A 354 -36.08 7.65 30.15
N ILE A 355 -35.76 6.84 29.12
CA ILE A 355 -36.75 6.14 28.32
C ILE A 355 -36.66 4.65 28.67
N ARG A 356 -37.05 4.31 29.89
CA ARG A 356 -37.46 2.98 30.34
C ARG A 356 -38.75 3.08 31.09
#